data_3b4c509654d3649bde4d09851dfa582a
#
_entry.id   3b4c509654d3649bde4d09851dfa582a
#
_cell.length_a   1.000
_cell.length_b   1.000
_cell.length_c   1.000
_cell.angle_alpha   90.00
_cell.angle_beta   90.00
_cell.angle_gamma   90.00
#
_symmetry.space_group_name_H-M   'P 1'
#
loop_
_entity.id
_entity.type
_entity.pdbx_description
1 polymer ?
#
loop_
_entity_poly.entity_id
_entity_poly.type
_entity_poly.pdbx_seq_one_letter_code
_entity_poly.pdbx_strand_id
1 'polypeptide(L)'
;MNKIISLVPVFTMGFALSAYATDVCVDEMGHQGDKRTIQENEIETVKGGVGTPTVDYELWLQDGKGSLSYWTNGTFSAEWNGSNDFIVRVGLKYDEAKTYDKFGNFSADFKFAKSGNAGYSYIGVYGRMESPAVEYYIVDDWFSKPAAENLGTKMGEYELDGETYELWQERRNTQPTIQGDMSFLQVTSVRKNARQCGHIDITSHFKKWEELGVKLGVLNEMKMLVEAGGESTGKIDFTYFSMNETSPSNIERTTALQVPASPLYKSSVSQVFDVQGRYLGSVEMKPGAPLKEIVADKFYRPGKYLLKQKF
;
A
#
# COMPACT_ATOMS: atom_id res chain seq x y z
N MET A 1 11.31 72.60 -13.16
CA MET A 1 12.20 71.44 -13.31
C MET A 1 11.50 70.26 -12.63
N ASN A 2 10.74 69.47 -13.39
CA ASN A 2 10.02 68.32 -12.89
C ASN A 2 10.87 67.05 -13.07
N LYS A 3 11.27 66.40 -11.99
CA LYS A 3 11.91 65.06 -12.01
C LYS A 3 10.85 63.98 -12.12
N ILE A 4 10.83 63.25 -13.23
CA ILE A 4 10.09 62.04 -13.43
C ILE A 4 10.89 60.89 -12.82
N ILE A 5 10.34 60.27 -11.80
CA ILE A 5 10.90 59.03 -11.20
C ILE A 5 10.22 57.85 -11.93
N SER A 6 11.01 57.16 -12.75
CA SER A 6 10.58 55.94 -13.42
C SER A 6 10.71 54.76 -12.45
N LEU A 7 9.56 54.15 -12.04
CA LEU A 7 9.55 52.88 -11.32
C LEU A 7 9.68 51.74 -12.32
N VAL A 8 10.79 51.00 -12.23
CA VAL A 8 10.98 49.72 -12.92
C VAL A 8 10.34 48.61 -12.07
N PRO A 9 9.40 47.84 -12.61
CA PRO A 9 8.85 46.69 -11.86
C PRO A 9 9.89 45.57 -11.83
N VAL A 10 10.31 45.18 -10.64
CA VAL A 10 11.09 43.95 -10.41
C VAL A 10 10.16 42.77 -10.54
N PHE A 11 10.25 42.04 -11.64
CA PHE A 11 9.62 40.74 -11.82
C PHE A 11 10.44 39.71 -11.02
N THR A 12 9.93 39.29 -9.86
CA THR A 12 10.41 38.11 -9.18
C THR A 12 9.84 36.88 -9.89
N MET A 13 10.67 36.24 -10.72
CA MET A 13 10.40 34.89 -11.21
C MET A 13 10.45 33.92 -10.02
N GLY A 14 9.29 33.59 -9.48
CA GLY A 14 9.16 32.46 -8.58
C GLY A 14 9.41 31.18 -9.36
N PHE A 15 10.58 30.55 -9.17
CA PHE A 15 10.76 29.16 -9.55
C PHE A 15 9.88 28.30 -8.66
N ALA A 16 8.76 27.84 -9.19
CA ALA A 16 8.05 26.70 -8.62
C ALA A 16 9.00 25.50 -8.78
N LEU A 17 9.57 25.03 -7.68
CA LEU A 17 10.15 23.71 -7.59
C LEU A 17 9.01 22.71 -7.81
N SER A 18 8.84 22.25 -9.04
CA SER A 18 8.07 21.07 -9.33
C SER A 18 8.78 19.92 -8.63
N ALA A 19 8.18 19.40 -7.56
CA ALA A 19 8.55 18.07 -7.08
C ALA A 19 8.35 17.14 -8.28
N TYR A 20 9.44 16.60 -8.82
CA TYR A 20 9.35 15.54 -9.81
C TYR A 20 8.73 14.36 -9.11
N ALA A 21 7.44 14.10 -9.37
CA ALA A 21 6.87 12.80 -9.10
C ALA A 21 7.70 11.80 -9.91
N THR A 22 8.32 10.84 -9.24
CA THR A 22 9.02 9.74 -9.91
C THR A 22 8.02 9.08 -10.84
N ASP A 23 8.34 9.02 -12.14
CA ASP A 23 7.47 8.31 -13.09
C ASP A 23 7.68 6.82 -12.86
N VAL A 24 6.81 6.24 -12.04
CA VAL A 24 6.82 4.83 -11.64
C VAL A 24 6.90 3.89 -12.86
N CYS A 25 6.41 4.33 -14.02
CA CYS A 25 6.44 3.53 -15.23
C CYS A 25 7.82 3.49 -15.90
N VAL A 26 8.65 4.50 -15.67
CA VAL A 26 9.99 4.63 -16.29
C VAL A 26 11.09 4.06 -15.41
N ASP A 27 10.98 4.24 -14.08
CA ASP A 27 12.03 3.85 -13.16
C ASP A 27 12.15 2.33 -13.05
N GLU A 28 13.36 1.81 -13.19
CA GLU A 28 13.69 0.42 -12.87
C GLU A 28 13.91 0.30 -11.36
N MET A 29 12.85 -0.07 -10.68
CA MET A 29 12.92 -0.51 -9.29
C MET A 29 13.18 -2.02 -9.29
N GLY A 30 13.03 -2.71 -8.27
CA GLY A 30 13.21 -4.17 -8.24
C GLY A 30 13.17 -4.67 -6.82
N HIS A 31 13.24 -5.97 -6.68
CA HIS A 31 13.26 -6.59 -5.37
C HIS A 31 14.56 -6.27 -4.64
N GLN A 32 14.46 -5.79 -3.40
CA GLN A 32 15.60 -5.46 -2.56
C GLN A 32 15.37 -5.90 -1.11
N GLY A 33 16.46 -6.31 -0.47
CA GLY A 33 16.46 -6.74 0.92
C GLY A 33 16.08 -8.22 1.08
N ASP A 34 15.65 -8.59 2.28
CA ASP A 34 15.33 -9.96 2.63
C ASP A 34 14.01 -10.40 2.00
N LYS A 35 14.02 -11.63 1.47
CA LYS A 35 12.85 -12.28 0.88
C LYS A 35 12.18 -13.20 1.88
N ARG A 36 10.84 -13.18 1.92
CA ARG A 36 10.00 -14.20 2.55
C ARG A 36 9.04 -14.80 1.55
N THR A 37 8.57 -16.01 1.81
CA THR A 37 7.62 -16.71 0.92
C THR A 37 6.58 -17.45 1.74
N ILE A 38 5.33 -17.19 1.42
CA ILE A 38 4.13 -17.87 1.92
C ILE A 38 3.70 -18.87 0.84
N GLN A 39 3.41 -20.12 1.20
CA GLN A 39 3.02 -21.20 0.27
C GLN A 39 1.68 -21.84 0.59
N GLU A 40 1.06 -21.49 1.70
CA GLU A 40 -0.23 -22.00 2.15
C GLU A 40 -1.15 -20.83 2.49
N ASN A 41 -2.43 -21.13 2.72
CA ASN A 41 -3.40 -20.11 3.13
C ASN A 41 -2.98 -19.48 4.46
N GLU A 42 -2.41 -18.31 4.40
CA GLU A 42 -1.82 -17.62 5.53
C GLU A 42 -1.91 -16.09 5.36
N ILE A 43 -1.99 -15.41 6.50
CA ILE A 43 -1.82 -13.96 6.59
C ILE A 43 -0.61 -13.71 7.48
N GLU A 44 0.47 -13.19 6.90
CA GLU A 44 1.60 -12.70 7.66
C GLU A 44 1.46 -11.20 7.89
N THR A 45 1.44 -10.80 9.16
CA THR A 45 1.24 -9.43 9.57
C THR A 45 2.56 -8.82 10.03
N VAL A 46 3.00 -7.77 9.36
CA VAL A 46 4.20 -7.02 9.73
C VAL A 46 3.77 -5.74 10.43
N LYS A 47 4.09 -5.64 11.72
CA LYS A 47 3.79 -4.45 12.51
C LYS A 47 4.77 -3.34 12.16
N GLY A 48 4.24 -2.20 11.78
CA GLY A 48 5.01 -0.97 11.65
C GLY A 48 5.49 -0.44 13.00
N GLY A 49 6.26 0.65 12.99
CA GLY A 49 6.61 1.37 14.21
C GLY A 49 5.40 2.04 14.87
N VAL A 50 5.59 2.64 16.04
CA VAL A 50 4.51 3.36 16.75
C VAL A 50 3.92 4.44 15.84
N GLY A 51 2.60 4.37 15.61
CA GLY A 51 1.85 5.30 14.75
C GLY A 51 1.91 5.00 13.26
N THR A 52 2.42 3.83 12.86
CA THR A 52 2.35 3.35 11.47
C THR A 52 1.32 2.23 11.36
N PRO A 53 0.56 2.16 10.25
CA PRO A 53 -0.38 1.07 10.02
C PRO A 53 0.33 -0.29 9.96
N THR A 54 -0.43 -1.32 10.25
CA THR A 54 0.00 -2.70 10.08
C THR A 54 -0.08 -3.09 8.61
N VAL A 55 0.90 -3.83 8.13
CA VAL A 55 0.94 -4.36 6.76
C VAL A 55 0.67 -5.85 6.79
N ASP A 56 -0.34 -6.28 6.05
CA ASP A 56 -0.64 -7.68 5.83
C ASP A 56 -0.13 -8.15 4.47
N TYR A 57 0.42 -9.38 4.45
CA TYR A 57 0.72 -10.17 3.26
C TYR A 57 -0.14 -11.42 3.33
N GLU A 58 -1.13 -11.53 2.47
CA GLU A 58 -2.14 -12.56 2.50
C GLU A 58 -2.08 -13.41 1.23
N LEU A 59 -2.01 -14.71 1.40
CA LEU A 59 -2.23 -15.72 0.36
C LEU A 59 -3.43 -16.56 0.71
N TRP A 60 -4.36 -16.71 -0.23
CA TRP A 60 -5.47 -17.63 -0.13
C TRP A 60 -5.68 -18.39 -1.45
N LEU A 61 -5.90 -19.69 -1.33
CA LEU A 61 -6.11 -20.62 -2.44
C LEU A 61 -7.32 -21.48 -2.11
N GLN A 62 -8.26 -21.58 -3.02
CA GLN A 62 -9.34 -22.57 -2.88
C GLN A 62 -8.81 -23.98 -3.13
N ASP A 63 -7.94 -24.14 -4.12
CA ASP A 63 -7.28 -25.37 -4.52
C ASP A 63 -6.04 -25.04 -5.39
N GLY A 64 -5.43 -26.08 -5.99
CA GLY A 64 -4.22 -25.90 -6.78
C GLY A 64 -2.97 -25.69 -5.93
N LYS A 65 -2.03 -24.94 -6.46
CA LYS A 65 -0.78 -24.58 -5.79
C LYS A 65 -0.46 -23.12 -6.04
N GLY A 66 0.14 -22.45 -5.07
CA GLY A 66 0.55 -21.07 -5.25
C GLY A 66 1.53 -20.61 -4.19
N SER A 67 2.10 -19.45 -4.41
CA SER A 67 2.98 -18.80 -3.46
C SER A 67 2.90 -17.28 -3.57
N LEU A 68 3.13 -16.62 -2.45
CA LEU A 68 3.39 -15.19 -2.35
C LEU A 68 4.79 -14.98 -1.81
N SER A 69 5.66 -14.33 -2.56
CA SER A 69 6.97 -13.87 -2.11
C SER A 69 6.95 -12.37 -1.94
N TYR A 70 7.54 -11.84 -0.88
CA TYR A 70 7.68 -10.42 -0.65
C TYR A 70 9.05 -10.05 -0.09
N TRP A 71 9.46 -8.81 -0.29
CA TRP A 71 10.76 -8.28 0.08
C TRP A 71 10.63 -7.10 1.03
N THR A 72 11.70 -6.84 1.78
CA THR A 72 11.71 -5.77 2.77
C THR A 72 11.55 -4.36 2.19
N ASN A 73 11.73 -4.18 0.88
CA ASN A 73 11.42 -2.91 0.20
C ASN A 73 9.95 -2.78 -0.22
N GLY A 74 9.05 -3.70 0.19
CA GLY A 74 7.63 -3.66 -0.09
C GLY A 74 7.22 -4.28 -1.42
N THR A 75 8.16 -4.65 -2.29
CA THR A 75 7.86 -5.35 -3.54
C THR A 75 7.43 -6.80 -3.27
N PHE A 76 6.63 -7.37 -4.16
CA PHE A 76 6.15 -8.74 -4.00
C PHE A 76 5.91 -9.42 -5.36
N SER A 77 5.91 -10.73 -5.36
CA SER A 77 5.53 -11.54 -6.51
C SER A 77 4.67 -12.72 -6.09
N ALA A 78 3.85 -13.20 -7.00
CA ALA A 78 3.02 -14.36 -6.76
C ALA A 78 2.97 -15.25 -7.99
N GLU A 79 2.82 -16.56 -7.74
CA GLU A 79 2.64 -17.56 -8.78
C GLU A 79 1.63 -18.61 -8.32
N TRP A 80 0.85 -19.13 -9.24
CA TRP A 80 -0.15 -20.16 -8.95
C TRP A 80 -0.39 -21.06 -10.16
N ASN A 81 -0.94 -22.23 -9.89
CA ASN A 81 -1.24 -23.23 -10.91
C ASN A 81 -2.50 -24.03 -10.57
N GLY A 82 -3.48 -24.00 -11.46
CA GLY A 82 -4.71 -24.78 -11.41
C GLY A 82 -5.61 -24.40 -10.23
N SER A 83 -5.73 -23.11 -9.88
CA SER A 83 -6.60 -22.65 -8.81
C SER A 83 -7.97 -22.21 -9.33
N ASN A 84 -9.02 -22.65 -8.67
CA ASN A 84 -10.38 -22.16 -8.93
C ASN A 84 -10.61 -20.77 -8.38
N ASP A 85 -9.90 -20.44 -7.29
CA ASP A 85 -9.81 -19.09 -6.77
C ASP A 85 -8.48 -18.88 -6.07
N PHE A 86 -7.68 -17.97 -6.59
CA PHE A 86 -6.38 -17.55 -6.09
C PHE A 86 -6.46 -16.09 -5.68
N ILE A 87 -6.06 -15.80 -4.46
CA ILE A 87 -6.07 -14.42 -3.94
C ILE A 87 -4.75 -14.10 -3.26
N VAL A 88 -4.16 -12.98 -3.67
CA VAL A 88 -3.08 -12.30 -2.95
C VAL A 88 -3.53 -10.90 -2.61
N ARG A 89 -3.34 -10.51 -1.35
CA ARG A 89 -3.61 -9.16 -0.86
C ARG A 89 -2.42 -8.65 -0.06
N VAL A 90 -1.89 -7.50 -0.46
CA VAL A 90 -0.75 -6.86 0.21
C VAL A 90 -1.10 -5.42 0.53
N GLY A 91 -1.11 -5.05 1.81
CA GLY A 91 -1.43 -3.67 2.16
C GLY A 91 -1.78 -3.42 3.62
N LEU A 92 -2.54 -2.36 3.84
CA LEU A 92 -2.75 -1.75 5.14
C LEU A 92 -4.03 -2.29 5.80
N LYS A 93 -3.95 -2.50 7.11
CA LYS A 93 -5.09 -2.79 7.97
C LYS A 93 -5.21 -1.70 9.02
N TYR A 94 -6.43 -1.29 9.27
CA TYR A 94 -6.77 -0.22 10.21
C TYR A 94 -7.56 -0.79 11.38
N ASP A 95 -7.09 -0.51 12.60
CA ASP A 95 -7.78 -0.88 13.84
C ASP A 95 -8.64 0.28 14.38
N GLU A 96 -8.61 1.44 13.69
CA GLU A 96 -9.31 2.64 14.09
C GLU A 96 -10.69 2.70 13.42
N ALA A 97 -11.75 2.82 14.23
CA ALA A 97 -13.12 2.96 13.73
C ALA A 97 -13.38 4.36 13.13
N LYS A 98 -12.78 4.66 11.98
CA LYS A 98 -12.86 5.94 11.27
C LYS A 98 -13.28 5.75 9.81
N THR A 99 -14.07 6.70 9.29
CA THR A 99 -14.33 6.80 7.86
C THR A 99 -13.09 7.35 7.13
N TYR A 100 -12.97 7.07 5.83
CA TYR A 100 -11.77 7.42 5.05
C TYR A 100 -11.45 8.92 5.09
N ASP A 101 -12.46 9.80 5.20
CA ASP A 101 -12.31 11.25 5.26
C ASP A 101 -11.70 11.78 6.57
N LYS A 102 -11.53 10.92 7.58
CA LYS A 102 -10.86 11.22 8.87
C LYS A 102 -9.38 10.83 8.87
N PHE A 103 -8.92 10.24 7.80
CA PHE A 103 -7.51 9.97 7.52
C PHE A 103 -6.94 11.02 6.57
N GLY A 104 -5.71 10.81 6.10
CA GLY A 104 -5.13 11.57 5.01
C GLY A 104 -5.65 11.14 3.63
N ASN A 105 -5.01 11.61 2.58
CA ASN A 105 -5.29 11.11 1.24
C ASN A 105 -4.56 9.80 1.01
N PHE A 106 -5.28 8.81 0.51
CA PHE A 106 -4.76 7.49 0.18
C PHE A 106 -4.43 7.39 -1.29
N SER A 107 -3.28 6.77 -1.58
CA SER A 107 -2.89 6.44 -2.94
C SER A 107 -2.09 5.13 -2.99
N ALA A 108 -2.02 4.53 -4.16
CA ALA A 108 -1.13 3.42 -4.44
C ALA A 108 -0.34 3.68 -5.72
N ASP A 109 0.97 3.41 -5.67
CA ASP A 109 1.85 3.45 -6.83
C ASP A 109 2.34 2.03 -7.11
N PHE A 110 2.32 1.62 -8.37
CA PHE A 110 2.68 0.25 -8.72
C PHE A 110 3.31 0.12 -10.10
N LYS A 111 4.14 -0.92 -10.24
CA LYS A 111 4.63 -1.43 -11.53
C LYS A 111 4.79 -2.94 -11.42
N PHE A 112 4.18 -3.66 -12.33
CA PHE A 112 4.28 -5.11 -12.38
C PHE A 112 4.36 -5.65 -13.80
N ALA A 113 4.82 -6.89 -13.90
CA ALA A 113 4.67 -7.73 -15.08
C ALA A 113 3.86 -8.96 -14.73
N LYS A 114 3.07 -9.47 -15.67
CA LYS A 114 2.24 -10.66 -15.47
C LYS A 114 2.22 -11.57 -16.68
N SER A 115 1.94 -12.85 -16.45
CA SER A 115 1.62 -13.82 -17.50
C SER A 115 0.74 -14.92 -16.92
N GLY A 116 -0.11 -15.51 -17.78
CA GLY A 116 -1.03 -16.56 -17.35
C GLY A 116 -2.41 -16.39 -17.99
N ASN A 117 -3.37 -17.13 -17.44
CA ASN A 117 -4.76 -17.09 -17.83
C ASN A 117 -5.69 -17.24 -16.62
N ALA A 118 -6.92 -16.77 -16.76
CA ALA A 118 -7.96 -16.91 -15.76
C ALA A 118 -9.35 -16.86 -16.43
N GLY A 119 -10.31 -17.55 -15.84
CA GLY A 119 -11.72 -17.41 -16.20
C GLY A 119 -12.30 -16.07 -15.76
N TYR A 120 -11.85 -15.58 -14.58
CA TYR A 120 -12.11 -14.22 -14.12
C TYR A 120 -10.87 -13.69 -13.37
N SER A 121 -10.70 -12.38 -13.28
CA SER A 121 -9.60 -11.81 -12.52
C SER A 121 -9.78 -10.33 -12.22
N TYR A 122 -9.18 -9.89 -11.11
CA TYR A 122 -9.14 -8.50 -10.64
C TYR A 122 -7.72 -8.18 -10.16
N ILE A 123 -7.12 -7.12 -10.69
CA ILE A 123 -5.81 -6.62 -10.24
C ILE A 123 -5.98 -5.13 -9.97
N GLY A 124 -5.70 -4.70 -8.74
CA GLY A 124 -5.87 -3.32 -8.32
C GLY A 124 -6.03 -3.18 -6.82
N VAL A 125 -6.73 -2.14 -6.37
CA VAL A 125 -6.95 -1.91 -4.94
C VAL A 125 -8.23 -2.60 -4.47
N TYR A 126 -8.14 -3.25 -3.34
CA TYR A 126 -9.21 -3.94 -2.64
C TYR A 126 -9.29 -3.46 -1.19
N GLY A 127 -10.46 -3.53 -0.62
CA GLY A 127 -10.60 -3.40 0.81
C GLY A 127 -12.02 -3.61 1.31
N ARG A 128 -12.17 -3.40 2.61
CA ARG A 128 -13.45 -3.53 3.31
C ARG A 128 -13.72 -2.33 4.18
N MET A 129 -15.01 -2.05 4.32
CA MET A 129 -15.53 -1.06 5.25
C MET A 129 -16.66 -1.68 6.06
N GLU A 130 -16.88 -1.14 7.25
CA GLU A 130 -17.94 -1.58 8.16
C GLU A 130 -18.94 -0.43 8.40
N SER A 131 -20.20 -0.76 8.72
CA SER A 131 -21.21 0.22 9.11
C SER A 131 -21.47 1.35 8.10
N PRO A 132 -21.87 1.08 6.85
CA PRO A 132 -22.33 -0.20 6.30
C PRO A 132 -21.20 -1.11 5.86
N ALA A 133 -21.47 -2.42 5.82
CA ALA A 133 -20.53 -3.40 5.29
C ALA A 133 -20.40 -3.22 3.77
N VAL A 134 -19.22 -2.84 3.34
CA VAL A 134 -18.85 -2.65 1.93
C VAL A 134 -17.55 -3.39 1.65
N GLU A 135 -17.54 -4.18 0.60
CA GLU A 135 -16.34 -4.71 -0.02
C GLU A 135 -16.09 -3.94 -1.31
N TYR A 136 -14.89 -3.42 -1.50
CA TYR A 136 -14.63 -2.55 -2.63
C TYR A 136 -13.42 -2.95 -3.46
N TYR A 137 -13.52 -2.67 -4.78
CA TYR A 137 -12.49 -2.93 -5.78
C TYR A 137 -12.27 -1.70 -6.66
N ILE A 138 -11.01 -1.32 -6.86
CA ILE A 138 -10.57 -0.42 -7.93
C ILE A 138 -9.70 -1.27 -8.85
N VAL A 139 -10.27 -1.72 -9.95
CA VAL A 139 -9.64 -2.68 -10.88
C VAL A 139 -8.94 -1.92 -11.99
N ASP A 140 -7.62 -2.00 -12.01
CA ASP A 140 -6.76 -1.33 -12.99
C ASP A 140 -6.23 -2.26 -14.07
N ASP A 141 -6.20 -3.58 -13.79
CA ASP A 141 -5.78 -4.60 -14.75
C ASP A 141 -6.45 -5.96 -14.45
N TRP A 142 -6.29 -6.91 -15.36
CA TRP A 142 -6.87 -8.26 -15.30
C TRP A 142 -6.14 -9.23 -16.22
N PHE A 143 -6.24 -10.54 -15.98
CA PHE A 143 -5.91 -11.59 -16.95
C PHE A 143 -7.08 -11.81 -17.92
N SER A 144 -8.32 -11.75 -17.39
CA SER A 144 -9.56 -11.74 -18.16
C SER A 144 -10.39 -10.55 -17.67
N LYS A 145 -10.82 -9.68 -18.60
CA LYS A 145 -11.59 -8.47 -18.25
C LYS A 145 -12.87 -8.87 -17.50
N PRO A 146 -13.15 -8.22 -16.36
CA PRO A 146 -14.39 -8.47 -15.65
C PRO A 146 -15.62 -8.29 -16.55
N ALA A 147 -16.46 -9.30 -16.60
CA ALA A 147 -17.67 -9.27 -17.41
C ALA A 147 -18.77 -8.47 -16.70
N ALA A 148 -19.43 -7.56 -17.41
CA ALA A 148 -20.45 -6.66 -16.84
C ALA A 148 -21.58 -7.41 -16.13
N GLU A 149 -21.99 -8.57 -16.63
CA GLU A 149 -23.02 -9.42 -16.01
C GLU A 149 -22.66 -9.94 -14.63
N ASN A 150 -21.38 -9.94 -14.27
CA ASN A 150 -20.88 -10.41 -12.98
C ASN A 150 -20.62 -9.26 -11.98
N LEU A 151 -20.83 -8.01 -12.38
CA LEU A 151 -20.55 -6.81 -11.57
C LEU A 151 -21.81 -6.18 -10.95
N GLY A 152 -22.99 -6.67 -11.33
CA GLY A 152 -24.27 -6.19 -10.82
C GLY A 152 -24.82 -4.98 -11.58
N THR A 153 -25.20 -3.94 -10.87
CA THR A 153 -25.83 -2.74 -11.45
C THR A 153 -24.79 -1.65 -11.72
N LYS A 154 -24.75 -1.14 -12.96
CA LYS A 154 -23.92 0.03 -13.30
C LYS A 154 -24.46 1.27 -12.66
N MET A 155 -23.63 1.94 -11.83
CA MET A 155 -23.97 3.18 -11.13
C MET A 155 -23.64 4.43 -11.97
N GLY A 156 -22.62 4.34 -12.83
CA GLY A 156 -22.17 5.44 -13.66
C GLY A 156 -20.76 5.26 -14.19
N GLU A 157 -20.20 6.36 -14.69
CA GLU A 157 -18.82 6.46 -15.15
C GLU A 157 -18.20 7.74 -14.61
N TYR A 158 -16.88 7.75 -14.46
CA TYR A 158 -16.14 8.95 -14.08
C TYR A 158 -14.70 8.91 -14.61
N GLU A 159 -14.14 10.09 -14.81
CA GLU A 159 -12.73 10.25 -15.21
C GLU A 159 -11.86 10.42 -13.98
N LEU A 160 -10.82 9.59 -13.85
CA LEU A 160 -9.80 9.70 -12.80
C LEU A 160 -8.53 8.97 -13.24
N ASP A 161 -7.37 9.38 -12.72
CA ASP A 161 -6.07 8.76 -13.02
C ASP A 161 -5.79 8.58 -14.52
N GLY A 162 -6.27 9.56 -15.32
CA GLY A 162 -6.07 9.63 -16.77
C GLY A 162 -6.89 8.64 -17.58
N GLU A 163 -7.98 8.08 -17.02
CA GLU A 163 -8.86 7.15 -17.75
C GLU A 163 -10.29 7.19 -17.20
N THR A 164 -11.23 6.67 -17.97
CA THR A 164 -12.61 6.40 -17.56
C THR A 164 -12.67 5.13 -16.71
N TYR A 165 -13.38 5.21 -15.60
CA TYR A 165 -13.77 4.07 -14.78
C TYR A 165 -15.28 3.88 -14.81
N GLU A 166 -15.72 2.64 -14.97
CA GLU A 166 -17.11 2.23 -14.82
C GLU A 166 -17.36 1.76 -13.40
N LEU A 167 -18.33 2.39 -12.72
CA LEU A 167 -18.71 2.02 -11.36
C LEU A 167 -19.89 1.06 -11.37
N TRP A 168 -19.74 -0.04 -10.65
CA TRP A 168 -20.73 -1.10 -10.50
C TRP A 168 -21.01 -1.38 -9.03
N GLN A 169 -22.21 -1.88 -8.74
CA GLN A 169 -22.65 -2.22 -7.39
C GLN A 169 -23.47 -3.49 -7.39
N GLU A 170 -23.17 -4.40 -6.47
CA GLU A 170 -23.93 -5.62 -6.26
C GLU A 170 -24.16 -5.88 -4.78
N ARG A 171 -25.36 -6.32 -4.40
CA ARG A 171 -25.65 -6.80 -3.07
C ARG A 171 -25.31 -8.29 -2.97
N ARG A 172 -24.29 -8.62 -2.23
CA ARG A 172 -23.91 -9.97 -1.89
C ARG A 172 -24.65 -10.41 -0.63
N ASN A 173 -25.48 -11.45 -0.73
CA ASN A 173 -26.23 -11.96 0.41
C ASN A 173 -25.62 -13.28 0.89
N THR A 174 -25.42 -13.39 2.21
CA THR A 174 -24.99 -14.62 2.86
C THR A 174 -23.74 -15.24 2.22
N GLN A 175 -22.68 -14.43 2.04
CA GLN A 175 -21.42 -14.91 1.52
C GLN A 175 -20.49 -15.31 2.67
N PRO A 176 -19.76 -16.43 2.55
CA PRO A 176 -18.72 -16.78 3.52
C PRO A 176 -17.60 -15.74 3.50
N THR A 177 -17.27 -15.22 4.67
CA THR A 177 -16.14 -14.33 4.89
C THR A 177 -15.30 -14.83 6.06
N ILE A 178 -14.11 -14.25 6.25
CA ILE A 178 -13.26 -14.55 7.42
C ILE A 178 -14.00 -14.27 8.75
N GLN A 179 -15.01 -13.39 8.71
CA GLN A 179 -15.84 -13.02 9.87
C GLN A 179 -17.13 -13.84 10.01
N GLY A 180 -17.33 -14.87 9.16
CA GLY A 180 -18.54 -15.66 9.05
C GLY A 180 -19.44 -15.21 7.89
N ASP A 181 -20.64 -15.78 7.80
CA ASP A 181 -21.59 -15.48 6.74
C ASP A 181 -22.13 -14.06 6.89
N MET A 182 -21.83 -13.19 5.92
CA MET A 182 -22.21 -11.79 5.94
C MET A 182 -22.92 -11.38 4.65
N SER A 183 -23.81 -10.39 4.78
CA SER A 183 -24.35 -9.67 3.64
C SER A 183 -23.66 -8.31 3.54
N PHE A 184 -23.11 -7.98 2.39
CA PHE A 184 -22.41 -6.73 2.16
C PHE A 184 -22.71 -6.15 0.78
N LEU A 185 -22.40 -4.90 0.61
CA LEU A 185 -22.41 -4.24 -0.69
C LEU A 185 -21.05 -4.41 -1.35
N GLN A 186 -21.00 -5.03 -2.52
CA GLN A 186 -19.78 -5.06 -3.33
C GLN A 186 -19.81 -3.87 -4.29
N VAL A 187 -18.76 -3.06 -4.26
CA VAL A 187 -18.59 -1.87 -5.10
C VAL A 187 -17.34 -2.07 -5.95
N THR A 188 -17.50 -2.06 -7.27
CA THR A 188 -16.40 -2.33 -8.20
C THR A 188 -16.27 -1.22 -9.22
N SER A 189 -15.13 -0.54 -9.23
CA SER A 189 -14.71 0.34 -10.32
C SER A 189 -13.79 -0.40 -11.25
N VAL A 190 -14.09 -0.39 -12.55
CA VAL A 190 -13.27 -1.03 -13.57
C VAL A 190 -12.73 0.01 -14.52
N ARG A 191 -11.42 0.12 -14.62
CA ARG A 191 -10.71 0.97 -15.58
C ARG A 191 -11.04 0.50 -17.00
N LYS A 192 -11.27 1.42 -17.93
CA LYS A 192 -11.64 1.10 -19.31
C LYS A 192 -10.50 0.41 -20.06
N ASN A 193 -9.29 0.94 -19.95
CA ASN A 193 -8.07 0.39 -20.52
C ASN A 193 -7.12 -0.06 -19.40
N ALA A 194 -6.73 -1.32 -19.42
CA ALA A 194 -5.84 -1.91 -18.42
C ALA A 194 -4.44 -1.28 -18.45
N ARG A 195 -3.77 -1.26 -17.28
CA ARG A 195 -2.39 -0.81 -17.15
C ARG A 195 -1.61 -1.63 -16.13
N GLN A 196 -0.31 -1.79 -16.35
CA GLN A 196 0.59 -2.53 -15.47
C GLN A 196 1.54 -1.62 -14.67
N CYS A 197 1.37 -0.32 -14.78
CA CYS A 197 2.07 0.66 -13.95
C CYS A 197 1.24 1.94 -13.81
N GLY A 198 1.44 2.66 -12.72
CA GLY A 198 0.81 3.97 -12.51
C GLY A 198 0.53 4.30 -11.05
N HIS A 199 -0.25 5.35 -10.90
CA HIS A 199 -0.75 5.89 -9.65
C HIS A 199 -2.27 5.73 -9.56
N ILE A 200 -2.79 5.30 -8.42
CA ILE A 200 -4.23 5.25 -8.10
C ILE A 200 -4.49 6.23 -6.95
N ASP A 201 -5.26 7.29 -7.20
CA ASP A 201 -5.77 8.19 -6.15
C ASP A 201 -7.02 7.58 -5.50
N ILE A 202 -6.81 6.73 -4.51
CA ILE A 202 -7.87 5.96 -3.85
C ILE A 202 -8.90 6.87 -3.19
N THR A 203 -8.46 7.95 -2.55
CA THR A 203 -9.37 8.91 -1.90
C THR A 203 -10.30 9.58 -2.91
N SER A 204 -9.80 9.92 -4.08
CA SER A 204 -10.63 10.50 -5.14
C SER A 204 -11.61 9.49 -5.73
N HIS A 205 -11.26 8.20 -5.82
CA HIS A 205 -12.21 7.14 -6.16
C HIS A 205 -13.38 7.09 -5.17
N PHE A 206 -13.10 7.09 -3.86
CA PHE A 206 -14.14 7.08 -2.84
C PHE A 206 -15.08 8.28 -2.95
N LYS A 207 -14.55 9.50 -3.18
CA LYS A 207 -15.36 10.71 -3.41
C LYS A 207 -16.25 10.56 -4.63
N LYS A 208 -15.71 10.03 -5.74
CA LYS A 208 -16.51 9.78 -6.96
C LYS A 208 -17.63 8.77 -6.73
N TRP A 209 -17.39 7.74 -5.94
CA TRP A 209 -18.44 6.77 -5.59
C TRP A 209 -19.56 7.40 -4.77
N GLU A 210 -19.22 8.25 -3.78
CA GLU A 210 -20.20 8.99 -3.00
C GLU A 210 -21.01 9.98 -3.87
N GLU A 211 -20.35 10.67 -4.82
CA GLU A 211 -21.02 11.52 -5.81
C GLU A 211 -22.04 10.72 -6.65
N LEU A 212 -21.77 9.44 -6.93
CA LEU A 212 -22.65 8.53 -7.65
C LEU A 212 -23.64 7.77 -6.75
N GLY A 213 -23.70 8.12 -5.46
CA GLY A 213 -24.71 7.62 -4.52
C GLY A 213 -24.32 6.38 -3.71
N VAL A 214 -23.05 5.92 -3.79
CA VAL A 214 -22.57 4.85 -2.93
C VAL A 214 -22.39 5.36 -1.51
N LYS A 215 -22.84 4.57 -0.53
CA LYS A 215 -22.62 4.87 0.90
C LYS A 215 -21.42 4.08 1.38
N LEU A 216 -20.36 4.77 1.79
CA LEU A 216 -19.16 4.20 2.36
C LEU A 216 -19.25 4.15 3.88
N GLY A 217 -18.52 3.20 4.48
CA GLY A 217 -18.48 2.96 5.91
C GLY A 217 -17.14 3.31 6.54
N VAL A 218 -16.91 2.72 7.70
CA VAL A 218 -15.66 2.78 8.46
C VAL A 218 -14.60 1.95 7.75
N LEU A 219 -13.44 2.54 7.47
CA LEU A 219 -12.35 1.86 6.78
C LEU A 219 -11.73 0.78 7.66
N ASN A 220 -11.66 -0.46 7.15
CA ASN A 220 -11.07 -1.60 7.84
C ASN A 220 -9.73 -2.00 7.22
N GLU A 221 -9.68 -2.12 5.89
CA GLU A 221 -8.45 -2.50 5.18
C GLU A 221 -8.38 -1.87 3.79
N MET A 222 -7.16 -1.76 3.30
CA MET A 222 -6.82 -1.27 1.97
C MET A 222 -5.58 -2.01 1.48
N LYS A 223 -5.72 -2.78 0.42
CA LYS A 223 -4.67 -3.69 -0.05
C LYS A 223 -4.58 -3.69 -1.57
N MET A 224 -3.39 -3.89 -2.11
CA MET A 224 -3.23 -4.30 -3.51
C MET A 224 -3.69 -5.74 -3.63
N LEU A 225 -4.56 -6.00 -4.59
CA LEU A 225 -5.18 -7.28 -4.86
C LEU A 225 -4.66 -7.88 -6.15
N VAL A 226 -4.43 -9.17 -6.12
CA VAL A 226 -4.39 -10.05 -7.29
C VAL A 226 -5.37 -11.19 -7.03
N GLU A 227 -6.44 -11.23 -7.81
CA GLU A 227 -7.45 -12.29 -7.74
C GLU A 227 -7.62 -12.90 -9.13
N ALA A 228 -7.59 -14.23 -9.20
CA ALA A 228 -7.74 -14.97 -10.44
C ALA A 228 -8.35 -16.34 -10.18
N GLY A 229 -9.38 -16.70 -10.93
CA GLY A 229 -10.08 -17.96 -10.73
C GLY A 229 -10.54 -18.62 -12.03
N GLY A 230 -11.29 -19.73 -11.87
CA GLY A 230 -11.76 -20.56 -12.98
C GLY A 230 -10.63 -21.40 -13.58
N GLU A 231 -10.01 -22.26 -12.77
CA GLU A 231 -8.85 -23.11 -13.11
C GLU A 231 -7.65 -22.27 -13.60
N SER A 232 -7.44 -21.12 -12.96
CA SER A 232 -6.43 -20.15 -13.37
C SER A 232 -5.01 -20.65 -13.12
N THR A 233 -4.09 -20.21 -13.97
CA THR A 233 -2.65 -20.43 -13.82
C THR A 233 -1.93 -19.15 -14.23
N GLY A 234 -0.99 -18.69 -13.40
CA GLY A 234 -0.31 -17.45 -13.70
C GLY A 234 0.80 -17.08 -12.76
N LYS A 235 1.41 -15.97 -13.08
CA LYS A 235 2.38 -15.27 -12.24
C LYS A 235 2.25 -13.77 -12.42
N ILE A 236 2.58 -13.06 -11.37
CA ILE A 236 2.65 -11.61 -11.35
C ILE A 236 3.84 -11.16 -10.50
N ASP A 237 4.50 -10.11 -10.92
CA ASP A 237 5.72 -9.61 -10.30
C ASP A 237 5.66 -8.10 -10.15
N PHE A 238 5.38 -7.61 -8.92
CA PHE A 238 5.38 -6.20 -8.58
C PHE A 238 6.80 -5.74 -8.28
N THR A 239 7.48 -5.23 -9.29
CA THR A 239 8.83 -4.67 -9.19
C THR A 239 8.84 -3.30 -8.51
N TYR A 240 7.70 -2.66 -8.38
CA TYR A 240 7.45 -1.50 -7.54
C TYR A 240 6.04 -1.56 -6.93
N PHE A 241 5.96 -1.30 -5.64
CA PHE A 241 4.69 -1.12 -4.97
C PHE A 241 4.86 -0.21 -3.74
N SER A 242 3.99 0.78 -3.63
CA SER A 242 3.80 1.57 -2.41
C SER A 242 2.33 1.88 -2.20
N MET A 243 1.90 1.92 -0.96
CA MET A 243 0.58 2.38 -0.58
C MET A 243 0.76 3.47 0.49
N ASN A 244 0.25 4.65 0.21
CA ASN A 244 0.57 5.85 0.96
C ASN A 244 -0.67 6.48 1.58
N GLU A 245 -0.49 7.06 2.77
CA GLU A 245 -1.42 7.97 3.40
C GLU A 245 -0.71 9.32 3.58
N THR A 246 -1.19 10.38 2.93
CA THR A 246 -0.67 11.74 3.08
C THR A 246 -1.58 12.53 4.00
N SER A 247 -1.06 12.94 5.15
CA SER A 247 -1.81 13.75 6.12
C SER A 247 -2.16 15.14 5.55
N PRO A 248 -3.36 15.71 5.87
CA PRO A 248 -3.75 17.06 5.43
C PRO A 248 -2.84 18.18 5.95
N SER A 249 -2.06 17.94 6.97
CA SER A 249 -1.06 18.87 7.51
C SER A 249 0.31 18.50 6.97
N ASN A 250 0.72 19.02 5.86
CA ASN A 250 2.09 19.17 5.27
C ASN A 250 3.27 18.37 5.86
N ILE A 251 3.01 17.25 6.52
CA ILE A 251 3.98 16.25 6.88
C ILE A 251 3.62 15.04 6.02
N GLU A 252 4.32 14.87 4.92
CA GLU A 252 4.34 13.62 4.17
C GLU A 252 4.74 12.50 5.14
N ARG A 253 3.75 11.89 5.77
CA ARG A 253 3.93 10.53 6.28
C ARG A 253 3.84 9.64 5.05
N THR A 254 4.93 9.55 4.34
CA THR A 254 5.13 8.48 3.37
C THR A 254 5.14 7.20 4.18
N THR A 255 3.95 6.66 4.43
CA THR A 255 3.82 5.27 4.82
C THR A 255 3.94 4.49 3.51
N ALA A 256 5.13 4.63 2.87
CA ALA A 256 5.51 3.65 1.90
C ALA A 256 5.37 2.30 2.59
N LEU A 257 4.81 1.31 1.94
CA LEU A 257 4.95 -0.12 2.28
C LEU A 257 6.43 -0.54 2.16
N GLN A 258 7.29 0.35 2.60
CA GLN A 258 8.58 -0.02 3.03
C GLN A 258 8.33 -0.68 4.39
N VAL A 259 8.20 -2.00 4.40
CA VAL A 259 8.86 -2.75 5.47
C VAL A 259 10.17 -2.00 5.61
N PRO A 260 10.46 -1.33 6.76
CA PRO A 260 11.60 -0.45 6.80
C PRO A 260 12.74 -1.26 6.19
N ALA A 261 13.13 -0.91 4.97
CA ALA A 261 14.43 -1.27 4.48
C ALA A 261 15.27 -0.88 5.67
N SER A 262 15.92 -1.83 6.29
CA SER A 262 16.87 -1.51 7.35
C SER A 262 17.52 -0.25 6.84
N PRO A 263 17.30 0.91 7.47
CA PRO A 263 17.61 2.17 6.85
C PRO A 263 18.95 1.95 6.21
N LEU A 264 19.19 2.44 4.98
CA LEU A 264 20.55 2.58 4.47
C LEU A 264 21.25 3.37 5.55
N TYR A 265 21.80 2.65 6.50
CA TYR A 265 22.39 3.17 7.70
C TYR A 265 23.59 3.98 7.27
N LYS A 266 23.38 5.28 7.14
CA LYS A 266 24.44 6.18 7.57
C LYS A 266 24.68 5.82 9.00
N SER A 267 25.86 5.31 9.33
CA SER A 267 26.25 4.93 10.69
C SER A 267 25.72 5.95 11.68
N SER A 268 24.68 5.58 12.44
CA SER A 268 24.10 6.49 13.43
C SER A 268 24.83 6.26 14.74
N VAL A 269 25.38 7.30 15.28
CA VAL A 269 26.01 7.26 16.61
C VAL A 269 24.93 7.42 17.67
N SER A 270 24.70 6.39 18.47
CA SER A 270 23.77 6.44 19.60
C SER A 270 24.52 6.69 20.90
N GLN A 271 23.99 7.61 21.72
CA GLN A 271 24.49 7.85 23.07
C GLN A 271 23.95 6.80 24.05
N VAL A 272 24.81 6.26 24.88
CA VAL A 272 24.50 5.21 25.86
C VAL A 272 24.52 5.80 27.27
N PHE A 273 23.48 5.50 28.04
CA PHE A 273 23.33 5.94 29.42
C PHE A 273 23.06 4.71 30.30
N ASP A 274 23.47 4.75 31.57
CA ASP A 274 23.02 3.76 32.55
C ASP A 274 21.55 4.01 32.97
N VAL A 275 21.01 3.12 33.78
CA VAL A 275 19.61 3.22 34.24
C VAL A 275 19.38 4.40 35.20
N GLN A 276 20.43 5.05 35.70
CA GLN A 276 20.38 6.26 36.47
C GLN A 276 20.53 7.53 35.62
N GLY A 277 20.59 7.37 34.27
CA GLY A 277 20.70 8.49 33.33
C GLY A 277 22.10 9.05 33.15
N ARG A 278 23.16 8.40 33.69
CA ARG A 278 24.54 8.85 33.50
C ARG A 278 25.06 8.45 32.14
N TYR A 279 25.64 9.40 31.42
CA TYR A 279 26.24 9.15 30.09
C TYR A 279 27.47 8.24 30.22
N LEU A 280 27.47 7.15 29.48
CA LEU A 280 28.53 6.16 29.46
C LEU A 280 29.43 6.27 28.22
N GLY A 281 28.92 6.84 27.14
CA GLY A 281 29.63 6.97 25.86
C GLY A 281 28.70 6.86 24.67
N SER A 282 29.30 6.73 23.47
CA SER A 282 28.55 6.56 22.24
C SER A 282 28.96 5.30 21.52
N VAL A 283 28.01 4.63 20.87
CA VAL A 283 28.24 3.45 20.03
C VAL A 283 27.81 3.73 18.60
N GLU A 284 28.58 3.24 17.66
CA GLU A 284 28.22 3.25 16.25
C GLU A 284 27.32 2.04 15.95
N MET A 285 26.13 2.31 15.45
CA MET A 285 25.16 1.27 15.12
C MET A 285 25.54 0.63 13.77
N LYS A 286 25.82 -0.67 13.76
CA LYS A 286 26.07 -1.42 12.55
C LYS A 286 24.79 -2.12 12.07
N PRO A 287 24.53 -2.16 10.76
CA PRO A 287 23.38 -2.87 10.22
C PRO A 287 23.38 -4.34 10.63
N GLY A 288 22.24 -4.84 11.13
CA GLY A 288 22.05 -6.26 11.44
C GLY A 288 22.72 -6.78 12.72
N ALA A 289 23.50 -5.98 13.43
CA ALA A 289 24.07 -6.41 14.70
C ALA A 289 23.09 -6.21 15.86
N PRO A 290 22.88 -7.22 16.73
CA PRO A 290 21.99 -7.08 17.87
C PRO A 290 22.50 -6.00 18.81
N LEU A 291 21.63 -5.05 19.13
CA LEU A 291 21.93 -3.89 19.98
C LEU A 291 22.63 -4.29 21.28
N LYS A 292 22.22 -5.40 21.86
CA LYS A 292 22.77 -5.97 23.10
C LYS A 292 24.25 -6.33 22.99
N GLU A 293 24.68 -6.82 21.83
CA GLU A 293 26.07 -7.22 21.58
C GLU A 293 26.96 -5.99 21.34
N ILE A 294 26.48 -5.00 20.59
CA ILE A 294 27.23 -3.75 20.33
C ILE A 294 27.51 -2.98 21.62
N VAL A 295 26.53 -2.92 22.53
CA VAL A 295 26.68 -2.21 23.81
C VAL A 295 27.52 -3.02 24.80
N ALA A 296 27.35 -4.36 24.84
CA ALA A 296 28.10 -5.23 25.74
C ALA A 296 29.58 -5.31 25.37
N ASP A 297 29.92 -5.35 24.09
CA ASP A 297 31.29 -5.39 23.59
C ASP A 297 32.07 -4.12 23.93
N LYS A 298 31.43 -2.97 23.90
CA LYS A 298 32.09 -1.67 24.17
C LYS A 298 32.18 -1.30 25.65
N PHE A 299 31.21 -1.70 26.46
CA PHE A 299 31.15 -1.25 27.89
C PHE A 299 31.47 -2.33 28.93
N TYR A 300 31.80 -3.55 28.51
CA TYR A 300 32.30 -4.68 29.32
C TYR A 300 31.50 -5.00 30.59
N ARG A 301 30.22 -4.62 30.67
CA ARG A 301 29.38 -4.91 31.82
C ARG A 301 28.00 -5.40 31.39
N PRO A 302 27.51 -6.54 31.87
CA PRO A 302 26.13 -6.92 31.71
C PRO A 302 25.23 -5.98 32.49
N GLY A 303 24.29 -5.32 31.81
CA GLY A 303 23.39 -4.36 32.43
C GLY A 303 22.25 -3.91 31.54
N LYS A 304 21.30 -3.16 32.10
CA LYS A 304 20.28 -2.45 31.36
C LYS A 304 20.83 -1.05 30.99
N TYR A 305 20.66 -0.68 29.70
CA TYR A 305 21.14 0.60 29.17
C TYR A 305 19.99 1.35 28.51
N LEU A 306 20.04 2.68 28.56
CA LEU A 306 19.14 3.57 27.82
C LEU A 306 19.92 4.14 26.64
N LEU A 307 19.28 4.15 25.48
CA LEU A 307 19.87 4.65 24.25
C LEU A 307 19.11 5.90 23.77
N LYS A 308 19.86 6.93 23.43
CA LYS A 308 19.34 8.15 22.82
C LYS A 308 19.95 8.32 21.45
N GLN A 309 19.15 8.14 20.40
CA GLN A 309 19.56 8.45 19.03
C GLN A 309 19.60 9.97 18.85
N LYS A 310 20.67 10.46 18.23
CA LYS A 310 20.72 11.81 17.67
C LYS A 310 20.26 11.67 16.21
N PHE A 311 19.14 12.27 15.91
CA PHE A 311 18.67 12.45 14.54
C PHE A 311 19.43 13.61 13.90
#